data_956534f68c0e3cd68c787305f3e935ac
#
_entry.id   956534f68c0e3cd68c787305f3e935ac
#
_cell.length_a   1.000
_cell.length_b   1.000
_cell.length_c   1.000
_cell.angle_alpha   90.00
_cell.angle_beta   90.00
_cell.angle_gamma   90.00
#
_symmetry.space_group_name_H-M   'P 1'
#
loop_
_entity.id
_entity.type
_entity.pdbx_description
1 polymer ?
#
loop_
_entity_poly.entity_id
_entity_poly.type
_entity_poly.pdbx_seq_one_letter_code
_entity_poly.pdbx_strand_id
1 'polypeptide(L)'
;VRLPAFHRLLLLMVGLSVSGISLAQDAGWPRQIQDNRGVHTLDHKPARIVSTSVTLTGSLLAIDAPVVASGATTPNNRFADDQGFMRQWSDVAKARHVARLYIGEPNAEAIAAQLPDLILISATGGDSALALYDQLSVIAPTLVINYDDKSWQSLLTQLGEITGQEKQAAARIAKFEAQLTTVKQQIALPPQPVSALVYTPAAHSANLWTPESAQGKLLVQLGFTLATLPRGLQTSKSQGKRHDIIQLGGENLAAGLNGESLFLFAGDSKDVAALYANPLLAHLPAVQNKRVYALGTETFRLDYYSATLLLNRLAALF
;
A
#
# COMPACT_ATOMS: atom_id res chain seq x y z
N VAL A 1 -18.96 40.17 89.24
CA VAL A 1 -18.84 38.80 88.80
C VAL A 1 -18.54 38.90 87.30
N ARG A 2 -17.34 38.53 86.88
CA ARG A 2 -16.83 38.63 85.48
C ARG A 2 -16.58 37.20 84.92
N LEU A 3 -17.12 36.89 83.73
CA LEU A 3 -16.87 35.72 83.00
C LEU A 3 -15.60 35.91 82.13
N PRO A 4 -14.79 34.84 81.97
CA PRO A 4 -13.64 34.93 81.06
C PRO A 4 -13.96 34.46 79.62
N ALA A 5 -13.25 35.07 78.69
CA ALA A 5 -13.37 34.87 77.26
C ALA A 5 -12.81 33.53 76.77
N PHE A 6 -13.58 32.84 75.95
CA PHE A 6 -13.16 31.65 75.23
C PHE A 6 -12.37 32.02 73.96
N HIS A 7 -11.12 31.61 73.91
CA HIS A 7 -10.31 31.64 72.69
C HIS A 7 -10.68 30.44 71.77
N ARG A 8 -11.23 30.73 70.64
CA ARG A 8 -11.40 29.76 69.58
C ARG A 8 -10.12 29.66 68.76
N LEU A 9 -9.44 28.54 68.87
CA LEU A 9 -8.30 28.20 68.04
C LEU A 9 -8.84 27.62 66.70
N LEU A 10 -8.67 28.35 65.63
CA LEU A 10 -9.06 27.94 64.29
C LEU A 10 -7.90 27.16 63.64
N LEU A 11 -8.03 25.82 63.59
CA LEU A 11 -7.08 24.95 62.90
C LEU A 11 -7.37 25.05 61.39
N LEU A 12 -6.45 25.67 60.67
CA LEU A 12 -6.46 25.74 59.19
C LEU A 12 -5.87 24.40 58.69
N MET A 13 -6.71 23.47 58.25
CA MET A 13 -6.27 22.29 57.50
C MET A 13 -6.02 22.70 56.04
N VAL A 14 -4.74 22.82 55.69
CA VAL A 14 -4.32 22.95 54.27
C VAL A 14 -4.39 21.57 53.67
N GLY A 15 -5.48 21.29 52.93
CA GLY A 15 -5.59 20.09 52.13
C GLY A 15 -4.72 20.22 50.89
N LEU A 16 -3.60 19.47 50.83
CA LEU A 16 -2.83 19.25 49.61
C LEU A 16 -3.67 18.42 48.66
N SER A 17 -4.33 19.07 47.70
CA SER A 17 -4.92 18.37 46.57
C SER A 17 -3.81 17.92 45.64
N VAL A 18 -3.38 16.67 45.74
CA VAL A 18 -2.55 16.03 44.74
C VAL A 18 -3.46 15.83 43.51
N SER A 19 -3.38 16.77 42.57
CA SER A 19 -3.97 16.58 41.24
C SER A 19 -3.21 15.46 40.57
N GLY A 20 -3.73 14.24 40.68
CA GLY A 20 -3.27 13.13 39.84
C GLY A 20 -3.45 13.50 38.39
N ILE A 21 -2.36 13.68 37.68
CA ILE A 21 -2.36 13.73 36.22
C ILE A 21 -2.79 12.32 35.77
N SER A 22 -4.08 12.13 35.58
CA SER A 22 -4.62 10.98 34.89
C SER A 22 -4.13 11.11 33.44
N LEU A 23 -3.07 10.37 33.10
CA LEU A 23 -2.75 10.11 31.71
C LEU A 23 -3.99 9.40 31.14
N ALA A 24 -4.78 10.11 30.37
CA ALA A 24 -5.91 9.52 29.67
C ALA A 24 -5.33 8.42 28.76
N GLN A 25 -5.52 7.19 29.19
CA GLN A 25 -5.16 6.03 28.40
C GLN A 25 -6.03 6.07 27.14
N ASP A 26 -5.40 6.12 25.97
CA ASP A 26 -6.12 6.14 24.70
C ASP A 26 -7.10 4.97 24.66
N ALA A 27 -8.37 5.25 24.39
CA ALA A 27 -9.40 4.21 24.35
C ALA A 27 -9.03 3.14 23.30
N GLY A 28 -9.00 1.88 23.74
CA GLY A 28 -8.65 0.74 22.88
C GLY A 28 -7.17 0.37 22.85
N TRP A 29 -6.35 0.96 23.73
CA TRP A 29 -4.94 0.60 23.94
C TRP A 29 -4.69 0.19 25.39
N PRO A 30 -3.75 -0.77 25.64
CA PRO A 30 -2.98 -1.52 24.65
C PRO A 30 -3.85 -2.42 23.78
N ARG A 31 -3.36 -2.77 22.59
CA ARG A 31 -4.04 -3.72 21.72
C ARG A 31 -3.10 -4.78 21.17
N GLN A 32 -3.65 -5.95 20.91
CA GLN A 32 -2.93 -7.03 20.25
C GLN A 32 -3.14 -6.94 18.74
N ILE A 33 -2.04 -7.00 18.02
CA ILE A 33 -2.00 -6.93 16.55
C ILE A 33 -1.42 -8.23 16.01
N GLN A 34 -2.12 -8.82 15.06
CA GLN A 34 -1.62 -9.95 14.28
C GLN A 34 -0.89 -9.41 13.05
N ASP A 35 0.37 -9.77 12.89
CA ASP A 35 1.15 -9.52 11.69
C ASP A 35 1.63 -10.82 11.03
N ASN A 36 2.56 -10.74 10.08
CA ASN A 36 3.09 -11.91 9.37
C ASN A 36 4.01 -12.78 10.24
N ARG A 37 4.42 -12.32 11.42
CA ARG A 37 5.29 -13.05 12.37
C ARG A 37 4.57 -13.52 13.63
N GLY A 38 3.33 -13.14 13.81
CA GLY A 38 2.53 -13.56 14.98
C GLY A 38 1.79 -12.41 15.65
N VAL A 39 1.51 -12.58 16.93
CA VAL A 39 0.77 -11.59 17.73
C VAL A 39 1.75 -10.69 18.48
N HIS A 40 1.55 -9.39 18.36
CA HIS A 40 2.32 -8.34 19.03
C HIS A 40 1.39 -7.48 19.87
N THR A 41 1.89 -6.98 20.98
CA THR A 41 1.17 -5.99 21.79
C THR A 41 1.74 -4.61 21.50
N LEU A 42 0.86 -3.68 21.08
CA LEU A 42 1.17 -2.27 21.00
C LEU A 42 0.58 -1.57 22.23
N ASP A 43 1.44 -0.98 23.06
CA ASP A 43 1.03 -0.39 24.33
C ASP A 43 0.24 0.91 24.17
N HIS A 44 0.53 1.65 23.10
CA HIS A 44 -0.05 2.96 22.82
C HIS A 44 -0.45 3.10 21.35
N LYS A 45 -1.38 3.99 21.09
CA LYS A 45 -1.68 4.44 19.73
C LYS A 45 -0.41 5.07 19.13
N PRO A 46 0.06 4.60 17.98
CA PRO A 46 1.27 5.14 17.37
C PRO A 46 1.13 6.64 17.05
N ALA A 47 2.16 7.40 17.39
CA ALA A 47 2.24 8.85 17.13
C ALA A 47 3.35 9.20 16.12
N ARG A 48 4.35 8.32 15.93
CA ARG A 48 5.47 8.51 15.01
C ARG A 48 5.77 7.22 14.26
N ILE A 49 5.17 7.09 13.10
CA ILE A 49 5.30 5.87 12.27
C ILE A 49 6.36 6.07 11.21
N VAL A 50 7.27 5.11 11.12
CA VAL A 50 8.17 4.95 9.97
C VAL A 50 7.65 3.83 9.10
N SER A 51 7.41 4.14 7.82
CA SER A 51 7.08 3.16 6.78
C SER A 51 8.30 2.90 5.91
N THR A 52 8.81 1.69 5.90
CA THR A 52 9.98 1.35 5.08
C THR A 52 9.63 1.03 3.63
N SER A 53 8.36 0.79 3.34
CA SER A 53 7.89 0.37 2.02
C SER A 53 6.97 1.41 1.38
N VAL A 54 7.29 1.84 0.17
CA VAL A 54 6.44 2.72 -0.64
C VAL A 54 5.06 2.12 -0.92
N THR A 55 4.93 0.79 -0.87
CA THR A 55 3.64 0.10 -1.03
C THR A 55 2.73 0.30 0.19
N LEU A 56 3.29 0.43 1.39
CA LEU A 56 2.52 0.66 2.62
C LEU A 56 2.23 2.15 2.86
N THR A 57 3.15 3.02 2.48
CA THR A 57 3.09 4.46 2.79
C THR A 57 1.83 5.12 2.26
N GLY A 58 1.44 4.86 1.02
CA GLY A 58 0.23 5.44 0.44
C GLY A 58 -1.04 5.09 1.20
N SER A 59 -1.16 3.85 1.64
CA SER A 59 -2.29 3.39 2.46
C SER A 59 -2.32 4.05 3.84
N LEU A 60 -1.16 4.21 4.47
CA LEU A 60 -1.05 4.92 5.76
C LEU A 60 -1.44 6.39 5.63
N LEU A 61 -1.01 7.06 4.58
CA LEU A 61 -1.37 8.45 4.31
C LEU A 61 -2.88 8.60 4.04
N ALA A 62 -3.49 7.65 3.36
CA ALA A 62 -4.91 7.68 3.04
C ALA A 62 -5.82 7.65 4.28
N ILE A 63 -5.36 7.09 5.38
CA ILE A 63 -6.09 7.00 6.65
C ILE A 63 -5.60 8.01 7.70
N ASP A 64 -4.82 8.98 7.29
CA ASP A 64 -4.27 10.03 8.17
C ASP A 64 -3.41 9.47 9.33
N ALA A 65 -2.77 8.32 9.14
CA ALA A 65 -1.81 7.78 10.09
C ALA A 65 -0.58 8.70 10.19
N PRO A 66 0.02 8.86 11.39
CA PRO A 66 1.10 9.83 11.63
C PRO A 66 2.46 9.33 11.09
N VAL A 67 2.57 9.21 9.77
CA VAL A 67 3.81 8.82 9.09
C VAL A 67 4.77 10.01 9.11
N VAL A 68 5.92 9.83 9.76
CA VAL A 68 6.95 10.87 9.82
C VAL A 68 8.03 10.71 8.76
N ALA A 69 8.24 9.48 8.29
CA ALA A 69 9.23 9.18 7.27
C ALA A 69 8.89 7.91 6.49
N SER A 70 9.35 7.84 5.28
CA SER A 70 9.15 6.71 4.36
C SER A 70 10.42 6.35 3.60
N GLY A 71 10.58 5.06 3.35
CA GLY A 71 11.47 4.58 2.30
C GLY A 71 11.05 5.15 0.95
N ALA A 72 11.98 5.18 -0.01
CA ALA A 72 11.75 5.73 -1.33
C ALA A 72 12.32 4.81 -2.42
N THR A 73 11.76 4.90 -3.61
CA THR A 73 12.33 4.30 -4.81
C THR A 73 13.20 5.31 -5.56
N THR A 74 13.76 4.93 -6.69
CA THR A 74 14.56 5.82 -7.53
C THR A 74 13.77 7.07 -7.90
N PRO A 75 14.29 8.28 -7.60
CA PRO A 75 13.59 9.53 -7.91
C PRO A 75 13.48 9.82 -9.40
N ASN A 76 12.54 10.70 -9.74
CA ASN A 76 12.39 11.31 -11.08
C ASN A 76 12.18 10.28 -12.20
N ASN A 77 11.44 9.22 -11.92
CA ASN A 77 11.01 8.28 -12.95
C ASN A 77 9.50 8.42 -13.23
N ARG A 78 8.95 7.54 -14.09
CA ARG A 78 7.52 7.58 -14.42
C ARG A 78 6.60 7.30 -13.22
N PHE A 79 7.08 6.60 -12.20
CA PHE A 79 6.30 6.17 -11.04
C PHE A 79 6.49 7.05 -9.80
N ALA A 80 7.62 7.78 -9.72
CA ALA A 80 8.03 8.49 -8.54
C ALA A 80 8.46 9.94 -8.84
N ASP A 81 8.26 10.79 -7.83
CA ASP A 81 8.63 12.20 -7.84
C ASP A 81 10.15 12.42 -7.59
N ASP A 82 10.53 13.66 -7.31
CA ASP A 82 11.91 14.06 -7.01
C ASP A 82 12.44 13.51 -5.68
N GLN A 83 11.55 13.06 -4.77
CA GLN A 83 11.91 12.37 -3.53
C GLN A 83 11.99 10.85 -3.68
N GLY A 84 11.49 10.29 -4.77
CA GLY A 84 11.30 8.86 -4.92
C GLY A 84 10.02 8.35 -4.27
N PHE A 85 9.07 9.22 -4.00
CA PHE A 85 7.75 8.88 -3.51
C PHE A 85 6.80 8.63 -4.69
N MET A 86 5.89 7.65 -4.55
CA MET A 86 4.95 7.32 -5.61
C MET A 86 4.05 8.50 -5.94
N ARG A 87 3.88 8.79 -7.23
CA ARG A 87 3.19 10.02 -7.70
C ARG A 87 1.76 10.14 -7.22
N GLN A 88 1.04 9.02 -7.01
CA GLN A 88 -0.35 9.07 -6.56
C GLN A 88 -0.53 9.62 -5.14
N TRP A 89 0.51 9.59 -4.30
CA TRP A 89 0.44 10.12 -2.93
C TRP A 89 1.57 11.10 -2.57
N SER A 90 2.48 11.40 -3.50
CA SER A 90 3.65 12.24 -3.23
C SER A 90 3.28 13.64 -2.76
N ASP A 91 2.23 14.25 -3.32
CA ASP A 91 1.76 15.57 -2.88
C ASP A 91 1.24 15.56 -1.44
N VAL A 92 0.57 14.50 -1.03
CA VAL A 92 0.11 14.30 0.35
C VAL A 92 1.30 14.17 1.29
N ALA A 93 2.30 13.37 0.92
CA ALA A 93 3.53 13.21 1.70
C ALA A 93 4.27 14.54 1.87
N LYS A 94 4.38 15.33 0.80
CA LYS A 94 4.99 16.66 0.82
C LYS A 94 4.23 17.63 1.74
N ALA A 95 2.90 17.67 1.62
CA ALA A 95 2.07 18.52 2.46
C ALA A 95 2.16 18.18 3.95
N ARG A 96 2.41 16.91 4.27
CA ARG A 96 2.57 16.41 5.64
C ARG A 96 4.02 16.34 6.10
N HIS A 97 4.96 16.85 5.32
CA HIS A 97 6.40 16.88 5.63
C HIS A 97 6.99 15.48 5.93
N VAL A 98 6.56 14.46 5.19
CA VAL A 98 7.13 13.11 5.30
C VAL A 98 8.58 13.13 4.83
N ALA A 99 9.50 12.73 5.71
CA ALA A 99 10.92 12.67 5.37
C ALA A 99 11.24 11.44 4.51
N ARG A 100 12.18 11.60 3.58
CA ARG A 100 12.75 10.45 2.88
C ARG A 100 13.83 9.81 3.74
N LEU A 101 13.71 8.50 4.01
CA LEU A 101 14.67 7.73 4.79
C LEU A 101 15.91 7.37 3.98
N TYR A 102 15.70 6.74 2.83
CA TYR A 102 16.73 6.20 1.94
C TYR A 102 16.08 5.91 0.58
N ILE A 103 16.93 5.64 -0.41
CA ILE A 103 16.49 5.25 -1.76
C ILE A 103 16.80 3.76 -1.96
N GLY A 104 15.75 2.95 -2.12
CA GLY A 104 15.85 1.52 -2.39
C GLY A 104 16.29 0.70 -1.18
N GLU A 105 17.59 0.70 -0.87
CA GLU A 105 18.18 -0.15 0.17
C GLU A 105 17.87 0.38 1.58
N PRO A 106 17.29 -0.47 2.46
CA PRO A 106 16.96 -0.09 3.83
C PRO A 106 18.20 0.26 4.68
N ASN A 107 18.05 1.26 5.54
CA ASN A 107 19.09 1.76 6.43
C ASN A 107 18.53 1.96 7.84
N ALA A 108 19.00 1.14 8.79
CA ALA A 108 18.51 1.15 10.17
C ALA A 108 18.87 2.45 10.92
N GLU A 109 20.02 3.07 10.64
CA GLU A 109 20.42 4.33 11.28
C GLU A 109 19.49 5.48 10.86
N ALA A 110 19.14 5.54 9.56
CA ALA A 110 18.21 6.54 9.07
C ALA A 110 16.82 6.39 9.72
N ILE A 111 16.39 5.15 9.96
CA ILE A 111 15.12 4.85 10.65
C ILE A 111 15.21 5.28 12.10
N ALA A 112 16.26 4.92 12.82
CA ALA A 112 16.47 5.27 14.23
C ALA A 112 16.49 6.80 14.45
N ALA A 113 17.08 7.55 13.52
CA ALA A 113 17.16 9.01 13.58
C ALA A 113 15.77 9.69 13.57
N GLN A 114 14.73 9.02 13.11
CA GLN A 114 13.36 9.52 13.09
C GLN A 114 12.64 9.37 14.44
N LEU A 115 13.24 8.68 15.41
CA LEU A 115 12.65 8.42 16.73
C LEU A 115 11.23 7.83 16.62
N PRO A 116 11.05 6.73 15.86
CA PRO A 116 9.73 6.13 15.69
C PRO A 116 9.22 5.46 16.97
N ASP A 117 7.91 5.40 17.13
CA ASP A 117 7.24 4.53 18.10
C ASP A 117 6.57 3.30 17.43
N LEU A 118 6.58 3.27 16.11
CA LEU A 118 6.19 2.11 15.31
C LEU A 118 6.97 2.09 14.00
N ILE A 119 7.49 0.93 13.64
CA ILE A 119 8.13 0.67 12.35
C ILE A 119 7.31 -0.37 11.60
N LEU A 120 6.91 -0.05 10.36
CA LEU A 120 6.22 -0.97 9.47
C LEU A 120 7.14 -1.38 8.32
N ILE A 121 7.33 -2.67 8.17
CA ILE A 121 8.10 -3.26 7.08
C ILE A 121 7.23 -4.19 6.24
N SER A 122 7.51 -4.31 4.96
CA SER A 122 6.81 -5.24 4.09
C SER A 122 7.42 -6.64 4.18
N ALA A 123 6.58 -7.67 4.09
CA ALA A 123 7.02 -9.06 4.07
C ALA A 123 7.73 -9.43 2.76
N THR A 124 7.38 -8.75 1.67
CA THR A 124 7.88 -9.00 0.32
C THR A 124 8.17 -7.70 -0.41
N GLY A 125 8.76 -7.80 -1.59
CA GLY A 125 9.11 -6.68 -2.44
C GLY A 125 10.60 -6.37 -2.44
N GLY A 126 11.05 -5.69 -3.48
CA GLY A 126 12.46 -5.31 -3.63
C GLY A 126 12.94 -4.29 -2.59
N ASP A 127 12.02 -3.58 -1.96
CA ASP A 127 12.24 -2.59 -0.90
C ASP A 127 12.02 -3.15 0.51
N SER A 128 11.81 -4.46 0.66
CA SER A 128 11.57 -5.06 1.97
C SER A 128 12.76 -4.90 2.91
N ALA A 129 12.49 -4.38 4.11
CA ALA A 129 13.47 -4.27 5.19
C ALA A 129 13.51 -5.52 6.10
N LEU A 130 12.95 -6.65 5.66
CA LEU A 130 12.82 -7.85 6.49
C LEU A 130 14.17 -8.36 7.02
N ALA A 131 15.24 -8.22 6.24
CA ALA A 131 16.59 -8.61 6.66
C ALA A 131 17.11 -7.80 7.87
N LEU A 132 16.54 -6.62 8.12
CA LEU A 132 16.90 -5.76 9.26
C LEU A 132 15.95 -5.93 10.46
N TYR A 133 15.02 -6.88 10.42
CA TYR A 133 13.96 -7.01 11.43
C TYR A 133 14.48 -6.97 12.87
N ASP A 134 15.51 -7.75 13.18
CA ASP A 134 16.05 -7.83 14.55
C ASP A 134 16.66 -6.49 15.00
N GLN A 135 17.37 -5.80 14.11
CA GLN A 135 17.92 -4.47 14.38
C GLN A 135 16.82 -3.43 14.59
N LEU A 136 15.78 -3.45 13.76
CA LEU A 136 14.67 -2.51 13.84
C LEU A 136 13.83 -2.73 15.09
N SER A 137 13.64 -3.98 15.50
CA SER A 137 12.87 -4.35 16.71
C SER A 137 13.50 -3.84 18.00
N VAL A 138 14.80 -3.56 18.02
CA VAL A 138 15.48 -2.92 19.14
C VAL A 138 15.19 -1.41 19.21
N ILE A 139 14.91 -0.79 18.06
CA ILE A 139 14.63 0.65 17.97
C ILE A 139 13.20 0.96 18.45
N ALA A 140 12.22 0.21 17.95
CA ALA A 140 10.79 0.40 18.24
C ALA A 140 10.01 -0.88 17.88
N PRO A 141 8.75 -1.03 18.34
CA PRO A 141 7.86 -2.07 17.86
C PRO A 141 7.87 -2.11 16.32
N THR A 142 8.16 -3.28 15.76
CA THR A 142 8.30 -3.49 14.32
C THR A 142 7.33 -4.56 13.87
N LEU A 143 6.44 -4.23 12.92
CA LEU A 143 5.46 -5.14 12.36
C LEU A 143 5.78 -5.46 10.91
N VAL A 144 5.59 -6.72 10.54
CA VAL A 144 5.80 -7.24 9.18
C VAL A 144 4.46 -7.40 8.50
N ILE A 145 4.23 -6.60 7.48
CA ILE A 145 2.94 -6.54 6.77
C ILE A 145 3.08 -7.18 5.39
N ASN A 146 2.27 -8.19 5.13
CA ASN A 146 2.17 -8.77 3.80
C ASN A 146 1.07 -8.09 3.00
N TYR A 147 1.40 -7.62 1.80
CA TYR A 147 0.46 -6.95 0.89
C TYR A 147 0.18 -7.77 -0.38
N ASP A 148 0.93 -8.85 -0.62
CA ASP A 148 0.94 -9.53 -1.93
C ASP A 148 -0.20 -10.56 -2.12
N ASP A 149 -1.00 -10.78 -1.09
CA ASP A 149 -2.09 -11.78 -1.07
C ASP A 149 -3.46 -11.20 -0.71
N LYS A 150 -3.61 -9.88 -0.80
CA LYS A 150 -4.86 -9.21 -0.37
C LYS A 150 -5.20 -8.00 -1.21
N SER A 151 -6.47 -7.59 -1.12
CA SER A 151 -6.92 -6.34 -1.72
C SER A 151 -6.32 -5.12 -0.99
N TRP A 152 -6.29 -3.97 -1.68
CA TRP A 152 -5.88 -2.74 -1.02
C TRP A 152 -6.82 -2.36 0.13
N GLN A 153 -8.12 -2.72 0.05
CA GLN A 153 -9.09 -2.50 1.13
C GLN A 153 -8.76 -3.31 2.38
N SER A 154 -8.43 -4.60 2.20
CA SER A 154 -8.02 -5.45 3.31
C SER A 154 -6.74 -4.96 3.97
N LEU A 155 -5.76 -4.52 3.18
CA LEU A 155 -4.54 -3.89 3.69
C LEU A 155 -4.86 -2.61 4.48
N LEU A 156 -5.73 -1.75 3.92
CA LEU A 156 -6.11 -0.51 4.57
C LEU A 156 -6.82 -0.76 5.91
N THR A 157 -7.70 -1.76 5.97
CA THR A 157 -8.37 -2.17 7.21
C THR A 157 -7.36 -2.63 8.26
N GLN A 158 -6.41 -3.48 7.88
CA GLN A 158 -5.34 -3.93 8.76
C GLN A 158 -4.50 -2.76 9.30
N LEU A 159 -4.11 -1.84 8.43
CA LEU A 159 -3.34 -0.66 8.82
C LEU A 159 -4.17 0.30 9.71
N GLY A 160 -5.47 0.37 9.49
CA GLY A 160 -6.40 1.09 10.36
C GLY A 160 -6.41 0.55 11.78
N GLU A 161 -6.46 -0.77 11.97
CA GLU A 161 -6.39 -1.43 13.27
C GLU A 161 -5.05 -1.18 13.96
N ILE A 162 -3.94 -1.29 13.23
CA ILE A 162 -2.59 -1.07 13.75
C ILE A 162 -2.40 0.36 14.23
N THR A 163 -2.99 1.32 13.56
CA THR A 163 -2.74 2.76 13.80
C THR A 163 -3.86 3.46 14.55
N GLY A 164 -4.96 2.75 14.88
CA GLY A 164 -6.14 3.35 15.51
C GLY A 164 -6.93 4.26 14.57
N GLN A 165 -6.86 4.02 13.27
CA GLN A 165 -7.52 4.80 12.21
C GLN A 165 -8.63 4.01 11.50
N GLU A 166 -9.35 3.17 12.24
CA GLU A 166 -10.40 2.29 11.71
C GLU A 166 -11.51 3.07 11.02
N LYS A 167 -11.90 4.20 11.60
CA LYS A 167 -12.96 5.07 11.02
C LYS A 167 -12.54 5.66 9.68
N GLN A 168 -11.30 6.11 9.58
CA GLN A 168 -10.76 6.66 8.34
C GLN A 168 -10.67 5.58 7.26
N ALA A 169 -10.20 4.39 7.63
CA ALA A 169 -10.13 3.24 6.73
C ALA A 169 -11.52 2.88 6.19
N ALA A 170 -12.51 2.74 7.07
CA ALA A 170 -13.87 2.43 6.68
C ALA A 170 -14.47 3.52 5.76
N ALA A 171 -14.23 4.80 6.03
CA ALA A 171 -14.72 5.91 5.22
C ALA A 171 -14.11 5.91 3.81
N ARG A 172 -12.80 5.67 3.70
CA ARG A 172 -12.11 5.56 2.39
C ARG A 172 -12.62 4.39 1.58
N ILE A 173 -12.77 3.23 2.20
CA ILE A 173 -13.30 2.03 1.55
C ILE A 173 -14.73 2.27 1.07
N ALA A 174 -15.61 2.81 1.90
CA ALA A 174 -16.99 3.09 1.53
C ALA A 174 -17.10 4.05 0.34
N LYS A 175 -16.29 5.10 0.31
CA LYS A 175 -16.22 6.06 -0.79
C LYS A 175 -15.78 5.39 -2.10
N PHE A 176 -14.76 4.57 -2.03
CA PHE A 176 -14.28 3.81 -3.18
C PHE A 176 -15.33 2.82 -3.69
N GLU A 177 -15.95 2.05 -2.82
CA GLU A 177 -16.96 1.05 -3.18
C GLU A 177 -18.21 1.68 -3.83
N ALA A 178 -18.62 2.87 -3.39
CA ALA A 178 -19.67 3.63 -4.04
C ALA A 178 -19.29 4.00 -5.49
N GLN A 179 -18.06 4.46 -5.70
CA GLN A 179 -17.54 4.75 -7.04
C GLN A 179 -17.42 3.48 -7.89
N LEU A 180 -16.92 2.39 -7.31
CA LEU A 180 -16.81 1.09 -7.99
C LEU A 180 -18.17 0.60 -8.48
N THR A 181 -19.20 0.68 -7.65
CA THR A 181 -20.56 0.30 -8.03
C THR A 181 -21.05 1.12 -9.22
N THR A 182 -20.83 2.42 -9.21
CA THR A 182 -21.19 3.31 -10.34
C THR A 182 -20.44 2.92 -11.61
N VAL A 183 -19.13 2.76 -11.54
CA VAL A 183 -18.30 2.38 -12.70
C VAL A 183 -18.70 1.02 -13.24
N LYS A 184 -18.93 0.04 -12.37
CA LYS A 184 -19.37 -1.32 -12.77
C LYS A 184 -20.66 -1.32 -13.56
N GLN A 185 -21.58 -0.40 -13.26
CA GLN A 185 -22.85 -0.25 -13.97
C GLN A 185 -22.70 0.46 -15.32
N GLN A 186 -21.68 1.29 -15.47
CA GLN A 186 -21.48 2.14 -16.65
C GLN A 186 -20.61 1.51 -17.74
N ILE A 187 -19.63 0.68 -17.36
CA ILE A 187 -18.66 0.12 -18.30
C ILE A 187 -19.24 -1.04 -19.11
N ALA A 188 -18.86 -1.11 -20.37
CA ALA A 188 -19.04 -2.27 -21.22
C ALA A 188 -17.71 -3.05 -21.26
N LEU A 189 -17.71 -4.26 -20.71
CA LEU A 189 -16.49 -5.05 -20.63
C LEU A 189 -15.95 -5.39 -22.02
N PRO A 190 -14.64 -5.21 -22.25
CA PRO A 190 -14.00 -5.65 -23.49
C PRO A 190 -14.01 -7.19 -23.58
N PRO A 191 -13.61 -7.79 -24.72
CA PRO A 191 -13.49 -9.23 -24.83
C PRO A 191 -12.67 -9.86 -23.69
N GLN A 192 -13.22 -10.90 -23.09
CA GLN A 192 -12.67 -11.64 -21.95
C GLN A 192 -12.05 -12.98 -22.37
N PRO A 193 -11.12 -13.53 -21.60
CA PRO A 193 -10.53 -13.00 -20.37
C PRO A 193 -9.48 -11.91 -20.65
N VAL A 194 -9.05 -11.20 -19.61
CA VAL A 194 -8.00 -10.19 -19.71
C VAL A 194 -6.70 -10.68 -19.08
N SER A 195 -5.57 -10.32 -19.68
CA SER A 195 -4.25 -10.41 -19.04
C SER A 195 -3.88 -9.06 -18.45
N ALA A 196 -3.64 -9.02 -17.15
CA ALA A 196 -3.23 -7.82 -16.42
C ALA A 196 -1.73 -7.91 -16.13
N LEU A 197 -0.96 -6.91 -16.56
CA LEU A 197 0.51 -7.02 -16.51
C LEU A 197 1.19 -5.67 -16.37
N VAL A 198 2.44 -5.71 -15.92
CA VAL A 198 3.42 -4.66 -16.12
C VAL A 198 4.35 -5.11 -17.25
N TYR A 199 4.37 -4.36 -18.35
CA TYR A 199 5.21 -4.67 -19.49
C TYR A 199 6.52 -3.90 -19.42
N THR A 200 7.64 -4.58 -19.63
CA THR A 200 8.97 -3.97 -19.69
C THR A 200 9.56 -4.14 -21.10
N PRO A 201 9.37 -3.15 -21.98
CA PRO A 201 9.75 -3.26 -23.39
C PRO A 201 11.21 -3.60 -23.60
N ALA A 202 12.11 -2.91 -22.91
CA ALA A 202 13.56 -3.07 -23.05
C ALA A 202 14.06 -4.48 -22.71
N ALA A 203 13.40 -5.16 -21.76
CA ALA A 203 13.73 -6.51 -21.33
C ALA A 203 12.92 -7.59 -22.04
N HIS A 204 11.99 -7.23 -22.92
CA HIS A 204 11.01 -8.15 -23.52
C HIS A 204 10.37 -9.08 -22.49
N SER A 205 9.96 -8.51 -21.36
CA SER A 205 9.42 -9.23 -20.21
C SER A 205 8.15 -8.59 -19.68
N ALA A 206 7.42 -9.36 -18.89
CA ALA A 206 6.23 -8.89 -18.20
C ALA A 206 6.13 -9.51 -16.81
N ASN A 207 5.53 -8.78 -15.89
CA ASN A 207 5.01 -9.30 -14.64
C ASN A 207 3.50 -9.35 -14.74
N LEU A 208 2.93 -10.57 -14.73
CA LEU A 208 1.49 -10.76 -14.70
C LEU A 208 0.96 -10.60 -13.28
N TRP A 209 -0.10 -9.83 -13.13
CA TRP A 209 -0.86 -9.77 -11.90
C TRP A 209 -1.76 -11.00 -11.75
N THR A 210 -1.68 -11.65 -10.60
CA THR A 210 -2.50 -12.82 -10.27
C THR A 210 -3.87 -12.41 -9.72
N PRO A 211 -4.85 -13.33 -9.63
CA PRO A 211 -6.11 -13.07 -8.93
C PRO A 211 -5.95 -12.74 -7.43
N GLU A 212 -4.83 -13.09 -6.82
CA GLU A 212 -4.53 -12.76 -5.42
C GLU A 212 -4.00 -11.34 -5.23
N SER A 213 -3.45 -10.74 -6.28
CA SER A 213 -2.93 -9.37 -6.25
C SER A 213 -4.05 -8.34 -6.01
N ALA A 214 -3.68 -7.17 -5.48
CA ALA A 214 -4.60 -6.04 -5.35
C ALA A 214 -5.18 -5.64 -6.71
N GLN A 215 -4.37 -5.65 -7.75
CA GLN A 215 -4.76 -5.35 -9.12
C GLN A 215 -5.76 -6.37 -9.67
N GLY A 216 -5.47 -7.66 -9.51
CA GLY A 216 -6.35 -8.74 -9.93
C GLY A 216 -7.70 -8.71 -9.19
N LYS A 217 -7.66 -8.51 -7.88
CA LYS A 217 -8.89 -8.43 -7.06
C LYS A 217 -9.78 -7.26 -7.47
N LEU A 218 -9.20 -6.09 -7.78
CA LEU A 218 -9.96 -4.94 -8.24
C LEU A 218 -10.64 -5.22 -9.58
N LEU A 219 -9.93 -5.80 -10.53
CA LEU A 219 -10.52 -6.17 -11.82
C LEU A 219 -11.67 -7.18 -11.66
N VAL A 220 -11.51 -8.19 -10.81
CA VAL A 220 -12.57 -9.16 -10.52
C VAL A 220 -13.78 -8.49 -9.87
N GLN A 221 -13.57 -7.55 -8.95
CA GLN A 221 -14.66 -6.76 -8.34
C GLN A 221 -15.47 -5.98 -9.39
N LEU A 222 -14.82 -5.51 -10.45
CA LEU A 222 -15.48 -4.82 -11.56
C LEU A 222 -16.18 -5.76 -12.56
N GLY A 223 -15.97 -7.06 -12.45
CA GLY A 223 -16.57 -8.07 -13.31
C GLY A 223 -15.66 -8.61 -14.40
N PHE A 224 -14.37 -8.22 -14.42
CA PHE A 224 -13.41 -8.80 -15.35
C PHE A 224 -13.03 -10.23 -14.95
N THR A 225 -12.70 -11.05 -15.93
CA THR A 225 -12.14 -12.38 -15.76
C THR A 225 -10.68 -12.37 -16.15
N LEU A 226 -9.78 -12.77 -15.26
CA LEU A 226 -8.36 -12.87 -15.57
C LEU A 226 -8.07 -14.14 -16.35
N ALA A 227 -7.19 -14.01 -17.35
CA ALA A 227 -6.72 -15.16 -18.13
C ALA A 227 -5.90 -16.10 -17.24
N THR A 228 -6.11 -17.41 -17.43
CA THR A 228 -5.31 -18.44 -16.79
C THR A 228 -4.10 -18.79 -17.65
N LEU A 229 -2.96 -19.03 -17.00
CA LEU A 229 -1.76 -19.44 -17.71
C LEU A 229 -1.90 -20.86 -18.27
N PRO A 230 -1.30 -21.15 -19.44
CA PRO A 230 -1.20 -22.51 -19.94
C PRO A 230 -0.51 -23.43 -18.94
N ARG A 231 -0.97 -24.68 -18.86
CA ARG A 231 -0.33 -25.70 -18.03
C ARG A 231 1.09 -25.96 -18.53
N GLY A 232 2.03 -26.09 -17.58
CA GLY A 232 3.43 -26.39 -17.88
C GLY A 232 4.27 -25.18 -18.32
N LEU A 233 3.68 -23.98 -18.36
CA LEU A 233 4.46 -22.78 -18.62
C LEU A 233 5.45 -22.54 -17.49
N GLN A 234 6.74 -22.50 -17.83
CA GLN A 234 7.79 -22.21 -16.85
C GLN A 234 7.89 -20.70 -16.62
N THR A 235 7.85 -20.30 -15.36
CA THR A 235 7.95 -18.90 -14.95
C THR A 235 9.24 -18.67 -14.16
N SER A 236 9.78 -17.45 -14.25
CA SER A 236 10.95 -17.07 -13.46
C SER A 236 10.57 -16.94 -11.98
N LYS A 237 11.51 -17.30 -11.10
CA LYS A 237 11.40 -17.11 -9.64
C LYS A 237 12.45 -16.15 -9.10
N SER A 238 13.01 -15.29 -9.94
CA SER A 238 14.10 -14.39 -9.57
C SER A 238 13.73 -13.38 -8.49
N GLN A 239 12.42 -13.09 -8.30
CA GLN A 239 11.91 -12.22 -7.25
C GLN A 239 11.45 -12.96 -5.98
N GLY A 240 11.82 -14.25 -5.85
CA GLY A 240 11.42 -15.07 -4.72
C GLY A 240 9.99 -15.60 -4.81
N LYS A 241 9.46 -16.06 -3.66
CA LYS A 241 8.09 -16.55 -3.58
C LYS A 241 7.14 -15.38 -3.39
N ARG A 242 6.31 -15.14 -4.40
CA ARG A 242 5.29 -14.09 -4.42
C ARG A 242 3.93 -14.67 -4.80
N HIS A 243 2.85 -14.05 -4.29
CA HIS A 243 1.47 -14.42 -4.61
C HIS A 243 0.85 -13.48 -5.63
N ASP A 244 1.35 -12.24 -5.72
CA ASP A 244 0.75 -11.18 -6.53
C ASP A 244 1.20 -11.15 -7.98
N ILE A 245 2.40 -11.65 -8.30
CA ILE A 245 2.96 -11.61 -9.65
C ILE A 245 3.52 -12.95 -10.13
N ILE A 246 3.46 -13.12 -11.46
CA ILE A 246 4.14 -14.18 -12.19
C ILE A 246 5.03 -13.53 -13.24
N GLN A 247 6.33 -13.82 -13.19
CA GLN A 247 7.31 -13.28 -14.12
C GLN A 247 7.34 -14.06 -15.43
N LEU A 248 7.18 -13.36 -16.53
CA LEU A 248 7.31 -13.89 -17.90
C LEU A 248 8.45 -13.20 -18.63
N GLY A 249 9.21 -13.97 -19.38
CA GLY A 249 10.28 -13.43 -20.21
C GLY A 249 10.62 -14.36 -21.36
N GLY A 250 11.33 -13.84 -22.35
CA GLY A 250 11.79 -14.61 -23.49
C GLY A 250 10.67 -15.36 -24.20
N GLU A 251 10.85 -16.66 -24.36
CA GLU A 251 9.92 -17.54 -25.09
C GLU A 251 8.55 -17.68 -24.41
N ASN A 252 8.46 -17.46 -23.10
CA ASN A 252 7.22 -17.60 -22.36
C ASN A 252 6.33 -16.38 -22.41
N LEU A 253 6.83 -15.25 -22.90
CA LEU A 253 6.08 -13.98 -22.92
C LEU A 253 4.80 -14.11 -23.77
N ALA A 254 4.92 -14.56 -25.00
CA ALA A 254 3.77 -14.68 -25.89
C ALA A 254 2.75 -15.71 -25.38
N ALA A 255 3.21 -16.85 -24.88
CA ALA A 255 2.34 -17.90 -24.35
C ALA A 255 1.61 -17.46 -23.08
N GLY A 256 2.23 -16.62 -22.26
CA GLY A 256 1.66 -16.12 -21.01
C GLY A 256 0.70 -14.94 -21.19
N LEU A 257 0.78 -14.21 -22.31
CA LEU A 257 -0.12 -13.09 -22.64
C LEU A 257 -1.32 -13.57 -23.46
N ASN A 258 -2.07 -14.50 -22.91
CA ASN A 258 -3.14 -15.23 -23.62
C ASN A 258 -4.55 -14.65 -23.43
N GLY A 259 -4.67 -13.48 -22.81
CA GLY A 259 -5.96 -12.80 -22.70
C GLY A 259 -6.45 -12.26 -24.03
N GLU A 260 -7.77 -12.19 -24.21
CA GLU A 260 -8.41 -11.54 -25.35
C GLU A 260 -8.20 -10.03 -25.36
N SER A 261 -7.96 -9.45 -24.20
CA SER A 261 -7.56 -8.07 -23.98
C SER A 261 -6.36 -8.01 -23.04
N LEU A 262 -5.44 -7.07 -23.27
CA LEU A 262 -4.25 -6.87 -22.44
C LEU A 262 -4.33 -5.52 -21.71
N PHE A 263 -4.19 -5.55 -20.40
CA PHE A 263 -4.22 -4.37 -19.53
C PHE A 263 -2.83 -4.08 -19.00
N LEU A 264 -2.23 -2.98 -19.45
CA LEU A 264 -0.90 -2.55 -19.04
C LEU A 264 -1.00 -1.66 -17.80
N PHE A 265 -0.84 -2.27 -16.64
CA PHE A 265 -0.63 -1.54 -15.38
C PHE A 265 0.74 -0.85 -15.42
N ALA A 266 0.86 0.25 -14.70
CA ALA A 266 2.08 1.06 -14.68
C ALA A 266 2.55 1.50 -16.07
N GLY A 267 1.63 1.52 -17.05
CA GLY A 267 1.90 1.77 -18.45
C GLY A 267 1.21 3.01 -18.99
N ASP A 268 1.79 3.55 -20.04
CA ASP A 268 1.26 4.66 -20.82
C ASP A 268 1.12 4.28 -22.31
N SER A 269 0.77 5.26 -23.14
CA SER A 269 0.62 5.05 -24.58
C SER A 269 1.91 4.60 -25.28
N LYS A 270 3.07 4.94 -24.75
CA LYS A 270 4.37 4.51 -25.30
C LYS A 270 4.59 3.01 -25.08
N ASP A 271 4.15 2.49 -23.93
CA ASP A 271 4.22 1.06 -23.66
C ASP A 271 3.28 0.26 -24.55
N VAL A 272 2.09 0.77 -24.80
CA VAL A 272 1.15 0.18 -25.77
C VAL A 272 1.78 0.13 -27.18
N ALA A 273 2.37 1.24 -27.64
CA ALA A 273 3.06 1.29 -28.92
C ALA A 273 4.24 0.31 -28.99
N ALA A 274 5.03 0.22 -27.93
CA ALA A 274 6.15 -0.72 -27.83
C ALA A 274 5.68 -2.18 -27.87
N LEU A 275 4.57 -2.49 -27.24
CA LEU A 275 3.99 -3.83 -27.27
C LEU A 275 3.51 -4.20 -28.68
N TYR A 276 2.82 -3.30 -29.36
CA TYR A 276 2.40 -3.51 -30.76
C TYR A 276 3.61 -3.66 -31.71
N ALA A 277 4.71 -2.99 -31.43
CA ALA A 277 5.92 -3.07 -32.23
C ALA A 277 6.75 -4.34 -31.99
N ASN A 278 6.45 -5.10 -30.93
CA ASN A 278 7.17 -6.33 -30.63
C ASN A 278 6.75 -7.46 -31.57
N PRO A 279 7.65 -7.92 -32.49
CA PRO A 279 7.30 -8.95 -33.48
C PRO A 279 6.95 -10.30 -32.84
N LEU A 280 7.45 -10.58 -31.63
CA LEU A 280 7.13 -11.83 -30.91
C LEU A 280 5.67 -11.88 -30.46
N LEU A 281 5.01 -10.73 -30.35
CA LEU A 281 3.63 -10.59 -29.88
C LEU A 281 2.63 -10.32 -31.02
N ALA A 282 3.10 -10.14 -32.25
CA ALA A 282 2.28 -9.72 -33.37
C ALA A 282 1.12 -10.68 -33.70
N HIS A 283 1.27 -11.96 -33.37
CA HIS A 283 0.26 -12.99 -33.63
C HIS A 283 -0.83 -13.08 -32.56
N LEU A 284 -0.66 -12.39 -31.42
CA LEU A 284 -1.63 -12.46 -30.34
C LEU A 284 -2.98 -11.82 -30.75
N PRO A 285 -4.12 -12.46 -30.43
CA PRO A 285 -5.44 -11.89 -30.78
C PRO A 285 -5.66 -10.48 -30.27
N ALA A 286 -5.24 -10.19 -29.03
CA ALA A 286 -5.35 -8.84 -28.47
C ALA A 286 -4.54 -7.81 -29.23
N VAL A 287 -3.38 -8.19 -29.77
CA VAL A 287 -2.53 -7.31 -30.59
C VAL A 287 -3.16 -7.08 -31.96
N GLN A 288 -3.59 -8.15 -32.64
CA GLN A 288 -4.22 -8.09 -33.95
C GLN A 288 -5.51 -7.26 -33.93
N ASN A 289 -6.29 -7.37 -32.89
CA ASN A 289 -7.56 -6.69 -32.72
C ASN A 289 -7.45 -5.34 -31.98
N LYS A 290 -6.22 -4.85 -31.71
CA LYS A 290 -5.97 -3.58 -31.06
C LYS A 290 -6.62 -3.47 -29.65
N ARG A 291 -6.59 -4.54 -28.89
CA ARG A 291 -7.14 -4.61 -27.53
C ARG A 291 -6.06 -4.59 -26.45
N VAL A 292 -5.16 -3.62 -26.54
CA VAL A 292 -4.12 -3.36 -25.54
C VAL A 292 -4.35 -1.97 -24.95
N TYR A 293 -4.52 -1.91 -23.63
CA TYR A 293 -4.94 -0.70 -22.94
C TYR A 293 -3.95 -0.31 -21.84
N ALA A 294 -3.49 0.93 -21.84
CA ALA A 294 -2.67 1.50 -20.79
C ALA A 294 -3.55 1.96 -19.63
N LEU A 295 -3.24 1.53 -18.42
CA LEU A 295 -4.02 1.85 -17.21
C LEU A 295 -3.41 2.97 -16.35
N GLY A 296 -2.31 3.58 -16.78
CA GLY A 296 -1.67 4.70 -16.10
C GLY A 296 -0.44 4.30 -15.30
N THR A 297 0.53 5.20 -15.25
CA THR A 297 1.81 4.97 -14.58
C THR A 297 1.68 4.86 -13.05
N GLU A 298 0.62 5.42 -12.47
CA GLU A 298 0.32 5.38 -11.04
C GLU A 298 -0.22 4.04 -10.54
N THR A 299 -0.52 3.09 -11.42
CA THR A 299 -1.15 1.81 -11.08
C THR A 299 -0.18 0.68 -10.74
N PHE A 300 1.12 0.98 -10.65
CA PHE A 300 2.13 -0.02 -10.26
C PHE A 300 1.85 -0.57 -8.86
N ARG A 301 1.53 0.31 -7.93
CA ARG A 301 1.05 -0.06 -6.58
C ARG A 301 -0.35 0.49 -6.37
N LEU A 302 -1.26 -0.39 -5.92
CA LEU A 302 -2.61 0.04 -5.61
C LEU A 302 -2.74 0.39 -4.12
N ASP A 303 -3.21 1.59 -3.92
CA ASP A 303 -3.69 2.15 -2.67
C ASP A 303 -5.00 2.89 -2.95
N TYR A 304 -5.57 3.56 -1.97
CA TYR A 304 -6.79 4.32 -2.14
C TYR A 304 -6.68 5.34 -3.30
N TYR A 305 -5.54 6.01 -3.43
CA TYR A 305 -5.35 7.07 -4.43
C TYR A 305 -5.30 6.48 -5.85
N SER A 306 -4.42 5.52 -6.07
CA SER A 306 -4.26 4.91 -7.40
C SER A 306 -5.45 4.04 -7.81
N ALA A 307 -6.09 3.36 -6.86
CA ALA A 307 -7.30 2.59 -7.15
C ALA A 307 -8.46 3.50 -7.61
N THR A 308 -8.61 4.67 -7.00
CA THR A 308 -9.59 5.68 -7.43
C THR A 308 -9.30 6.19 -8.84
N LEU A 309 -8.04 6.50 -9.15
CA LEU A 309 -7.62 6.90 -10.49
C LEU A 309 -7.85 5.80 -11.53
N LEU A 310 -7.59 4.55 -11.16
CA LEU A 310 -7.82 3.40 -12.02
C LEU A 310 -9.30 3.23 -12.37
N LEU A 311 -10.22 3.40 -11.41
CA LEU A 311 -11.66 3.36 -11.70
C LEU A 311 -12.06 4.43 -12.74
N ASN A 312 -11.56 5.66 -12.58
CA ASN A 312 -11.82 6.73 -13.53
C ASN A 312 -11.30 6.39 -14.94
N ARG A 313 -10.13 5.80 -15.01
CA ARG A 313 -9.53 5.40 -16.29
C ARG A 313 -10.28 4.28 -16.96
N LEU A 314 -10.68 3.26 -16.23
CA LEU A 314 -11.50 2.16 -16.76
C LEU A 314 -12.87 2.66 -17.25
N ALA A 315 -13.50 3.59 -16.50
CA ALA A 315 -14.74 4.23 -16.94
C ALA A 315 -14.58 5.05 -18.21
N ALA A 316 -13.41 5.63 -18.46
CA ALA A 316 -13.12 6.36 -19.71
C ALA A 316 -12.78 5.44 -20.89
N LEU A 317 -12.27 4.23 -20.64
CA LEU A 317 -11.88 3.26 -21.67
C LEU A 317 -13.06 2.41 -22.14
N PHE A 318 -13.98 2.11 -21.28
CA PHE A 318 -15.05 1.14 -21.47
C PHE A 318 -16.43 1.67 -21.06
#